data_505486b6c0dfb384bc493a0351fd026e
#
_entry.id   505486b6c0dfb384bc493a0351fd026e
#
_cell.length_a   1.000
_cell.length_b   1.000
_cell.length_c   1.000
_cell.angle_alpha   90.00
_cell.angle_beta   90.00
_cell.angle_gamma   90.00
#
_symmetry.space_group_name_H-M   'P 1'
#
loop_
_entity.id
_entity.type
_entity.pdbx_description
1 polymer ?
#
loop_
_entity_poly.entity_id
_entity_poly.type
_entity_poly.pdbx_seq_one_letter_code
_entity_poly.pdbx_strand_id
1 'polypeptide(L)'
;AARLLTQQFENKTIEKTYWAIVRGHLPSDGLIDYALKYMPDKIAEAQTEATLQEAQTTYRCLAQTELPFQSALRYPTSRYSWAELTPHTGRKHQLRRHMKHIFHPIVGDTNYGDLRQNHAVAEHIGTQRLMLHAQSLSFQSIEDGSRMTVQAPIDNDWQLWMEKFKTEAV
;
A
#
# COMPACT_ATOMS: atom_id res chain seq x y z
N ALA A 1 2.96 -26.41 13.54
CA ALA A 1 2.42 -25.52 12.51
C ALA A 1 2.98 -24.10 12.62
N ALA A 2 2.74 -23.35 13.71
CA ALA A 2 3.17 -21.95 13.86
C ALA A 2 4.66 -21.73 13.60
N ARG A 3 5.54 -22.56 14.14
CA ARG A 3 7.00 -22.45 13.98
C ARG A 3 7.45 -22.53 12.52
N LEU A 4 6.86 -23.42 11.73
CA LEU A 4 7.21 -23.58 10.32
C LEU A 4 6.79 -22.38 9.48
N LEU A 5 5.61 -21.80 9.75
CA LEU A 5 5.17 -20.57 9.10
C LEU A 5 6.05 -19.38 9.50
N THR A 6 6.41 -19.25 10.77
CA THR A 6 7.34 -18.21 11.25
C THR A 6 8.67 -18.30 10.51
N GLN A 7 9.23 -19.48 10.33
CA GLN A 7 10.47 -19.68 9.58
C GLN A 7 10.34 -19.24 8.12
N GLN A 8 9.19 -19.46 7.47
CA GLN A 8 8.97 -18.97 6.11
C GLN A 8 8.97 -17.44 6.04
N PHE A 9 8.41 -16.75 7.03
CA PHE A 9 8.52 -15.29 7.11
C PHE A 9 9.97 -14.83 7.33
N GLU A 10 10.69 -15.47 8.23
CA GLU A 10 12.10 -15.16 8.51
C GLU A 10 12.99 -15.41 7.30
N ASN A 11 12.77 -16.48 6.57
CA ASN A 11 13.52 -16.85 5.36
C ASN A 11 13.06 -16.11 4.11
N LYS A 12 12.09 -15.21 4.21
CA LYS A 12 11.53 -14.43 3.10
C LYS A 12 11.00 -15.29 1.94
N THR A 13 10.51 -16.49 2.24
CA THR A 13 9.89 -17.38 1.25
C THR A 13 8.40 -17.15 1.05
N ILE A 14 7.81 -16.28 1.87
CA ILE A 14 6.42 -15.84 1.73
C ILE A 14 6.37 -14.62 0.81
N GLU A 15 5.54 -14.70 -0.23
CA GLU A 15 5.24 -13.57 -1.11
C GLU A 15 3.95 -12.90 -0.67
N LYS A 16 4.01 -11.59 -0.48
CA LYS A 16 2.87 -10.76 -0.08
C LYS A 16 2.57 -9.77 -1.18
N THR A 17 1.31 -9.71 -1.60
CA THR A 17 0.85 -8.74 -2.58
C THR A 17 -0.23 -7.87 -1.96
N TYR A 18 -0.06 -6.56 -2.07
CA TYR A 18 -1.01 -5.55 -1.60
C TYR A 18 -1.57 -4.76 -2.75
N TRP A 19 -2.81 -4.34 -2.62
CA TRP A 19 -3.38 -3.30 -3.46
C TRP A 19 -3.48 -1.99 -2.67
N ALA A 20 -3.23 -0.88 -3.35
CA ALA A 20 -3.36 0.45 -2.78
C ALA A 20 -4.00 1.39 -3.80
N ILE A 21 -4.82 2.31 -3.31
CA ILE A 21 -5.20 3.49 -4.06
C ILE A 21 -4.27 4.61 -3.63
N VAL A 22 -3.54 5.16 -4.58
CA VAL A 22 -2.54 6.20 -4.32
C VAL A 22 -2.88 7.48 -5.06
N ARG A 23 -2.43 8.59 -4.52
CA ARG A 23 -2.59 9.90 -5.13
C ARG A 23 -1.68 10.04 -6.36
N GLY A 24 -2.21 10.67 -7.40
CA GLY A 24 -1.50 10.99 -8.63
C GLY A 24 -1.46 9.83 -9.61
N HIS A 25 -0.94 10.09 -10.80
CA HIS A 25 -0.69 9.08 -11.81
C HIS A 25 0.68 8.44 -11.58
N LEU A 26 0.67 7.22 -11.07
CA LEU A 26 1.87 6.45 -10.81
C LEU A 26 2.51 6.03 -12.16
N PRO A 27 3.84 6.14 -12.31
CA PRO A 27 4.54 5.52 -13.44
C PRO A 27 4.24 4.02 -13.52
N SER A 28 4.48 3.39 -14.68
CA SER A 28 4.03 2.01 -14.93
C SER A 28 4.47 1.02 -13.86
N ASP A 29 5.75 0.85 -13.67
CA ASP A 29 6.35 -0.10 -12.72
C ASP A 29 7.65 0.48 -12.16
N GLY A 30 8.04 0.03 -10.98
CA GLY A 30 9.29 0.46 -10.39
C GLY A 30 9.65 -0.29 -9.12
N LEU A 31 10.89 -0.09 -8.71
CA LEU A 31 11.44 -0.54 -7.44
C LEU A 31 11.73 0.67 -6.55
N ILE A 32 11.20 0.66 -5.35
CA ILE A 32 11.56 1.60 -4.29
C ILE A 32 12.61 0.92 -3.42
N ASP A 33 13.87 1.33 -3.57
CA ASP A 33 14.99 0.90 -2.74
C ASP A 33 15.39 2.09 -1.86
N TYR A 34 14.76 2.18 -0.70
CA TYR A 34 14.91 3.31 0.20
C TYR A 34 14.88 2.85 1.66
N ALA A 35 16.01 3.00 2.34
CA ALA A 35 16.15 2.62 3.73
C ALA A 35 15.22 3.44 4.65
N LEU A 36 14.60 2.77 5.59
CA LEU A 36 13.64 3.36 6.52
C LEU A 36 14.20 3.37 7.94
N LYS A 37 13.97 4.48 8.65
CA LYS A 37 14.32 4.56 10.07
C LYS A 37 13.52 3.54 10.87
N TYR A 38 14.20 2.86 11.79
CA TYR A 38 13.54 1.99 12.73
C TYR A 38 12.47 2.75 13.53
N MET A 39 11.30 2.16 13.63
CA MET A 39 10.19 2.69 14.41
C MET A 39 9.88 1.71 15.55
N PRO A 40 10.20 2.05 16.80
CA PRO A 40 9.89 1.20 17.96
C PRO A 40 8.38 1.08 18.17
N ASP A 41 7.96 -0.05 18.71
CA ASP A 41 6.54 -0.29 19.05
C ASP A 41 6.12 0.37 20.37
N LYS A 42 7.08 0.66 21.24
CA LYS A 42 6.85 1.27 22.56
C LYS A 42 7.63 2.58 22.71
N ILE A 43 7.04 3.55 23.39
CA ILE A 43 7.66 4.85 23.69
C ILE A 43 8.98 4.72 24.44
N ALA A 44 9.11 3.70 25.31
CA ALA A 44 10.33 3.43 26.06
C ALA A 44 11.54 3.04 25.20
N GLU A 45 11.33 2.56 23.99
CA GLU A 45 12.38 2.19 23.04
C GLU A 45 12.78 3.36 22.14
N ALA A 46 12.08 4.49 22.20
CA ALA A 46 12.30 5.66 21.35
C ALA A 46 13.62 6.39 21.60
N GLN A 47 14.35 6.05 22.64
CA GLN A 47 15.66 6.65 22.99
C GLN A 47 16.86 5.98 22.32
N THR A 48 16.65 4.89 21.58
CA THR A 48 17.72 4.27 20.78
C THR A 48 18.00 5.11 19.55
N GLU A 49 19.30 5.25 19.20
CA GLU A 49 19.73 5.95 17.99
C GLU A 49 18.96 5.49 16.77
N ALA A 50 18.55 6.45 15.92
CA ALA A 50 17.76 6.19 14.73
C ALA A 50 18.55 5.32 13.74
N THR A 51 18.34 4.01 13.77
CA THR A 51 18.95 3.04 12.86
C THR A 51 18.19 2.99 11.55
N LEU A 52 18.90 3.12 10.43
CA LEU A 52 18.36 2.88 9.09
C LEU A 52 18.33 1.38 8.81
N GLN A 53 17.21 0.92 8.31
CA GLN A 53 17.00 -0.46 7.91
C GLN A 53 16.73 -0.51 6.40
N GLU A 54 17.42 -1.39 5.70
CA GLU A 54 17.13 -1.66 4.29
C GLU A 54 15.64 -1.99 4.10
N ALA A 55 15.04 -1.40 3.09
CA ALA A 55 13.66 -1.64 2.74
C ALA A 55 13.47 -1.51 1.22
N GLN A 56 12.80 -2.50 0.64
CA GLN A 56 12.55 -2.57 -0.79
C GLN A 56 11.10 -2.95 -1.06
N THR A 57 10.49 -2.22 -1.97
CA THR A 57 9.11 -2.44 -2.43
C THR A 57 9.06 -2.31 -3.94
N THR A 58 8.55 -3.32 -4.63
CA THR A 58 8.18 -3.22 -6.04
C THR A 58 6.75 -2.69 -6.15
N TYR A 59 6.51 -1.79 -7.09
CA TYR A 59 5.17 -1.34 -7.42
C TYR A 59 4.87 -1.54 -8.90
N ARG A 60 3.60 -1.75 -9.20
CA ARG A 60 3.04 -1.82 -10.54
C ARG A 60 1.74 -1.02 -10.59
N CYS A 61 1.63 -0.14 -11.57
CA CYS A 61 0.39 0.60 -11.82
C CYS A 61 -0.59 -0.29 -12.57
N LEU A 62 -1.74 -0.61 -11.98
CA LEU A 62 -2.77 -1.44 -12.59
C LEU A 62 -3.76 -0.59 -13.40
N ALA A 63 -4.12 0.60 -12.92
CA ALA A 63 -5.01 1.53 -13.58
C ALA A 63 -4.81 2.95 -13.06
N GLN A 64 -5.25 3.93 -13.84
CA GLN A 64 -5.25 5.35 -13.49
C GLN A 64 -6.63 5.93 -13.70
N THR A 65 -6.97 6.97 -12.93
CA THR A 65 -8.21 7.73 -13.11
C THR A 65 -8.01 9.20 -12.77
N GLU A 66 -8.80 10.06 -13.42
CA GLU A 66 -8.89 11.49 -13.12
C GLU A 66 -10.36 11.82 -12.82
N LEU A 67 -10.63 12.33 -11.63
CA LEU A 67 -11.98 12.54 -11.14
C LEU A 67 -12.32 14.05 -11.09
N PRO A 68 -13.57 14.44 -11.42
CA PRO A 68 -13.96 15.83 -11.59
C PRO A 68 -14.26 16.53 -10.25
N PHE A 69 -13.35 16.41 -9.27
CA PHE A 69 -13.43 17.20 -8.04
C PHE A 69 -12.06 17.71 -7.62
N GLN A 70 -12.06 18.83 -6.95
CA GLN A 70 -10.86 19.48 -6.45
C GLN A 70 -10.45 18.90 -5.10
N SER A 71 -9.23 18.41 -4.98
CA SER A 71 -8.61 17.94 -3.74
C SER A 71 -7.35 18.71 -3.37
N ALA A 72 -6.88 19.58 -4.25
CA ALA A 72 -5.77 20.51 -4.03
C ALA A 72 -6.11 21.88 -4.62
N LEU A 73 -5.60 22.95 -4.01
CA LEU A 73 -5.90 24.33 -4.45
C LEU A 73 -5.49 24.61 -5.90
N ARG A 74 -4.44 23.93 -6.39
CA ARG A 74 -3.83 24.21 -7.67
C ARG A 74 -4.58 23.59 -8.87
N TYR A 75 -5.30 22.49 -8.65
CA TYR A 75 -5.89 21.71 -9.75
C TYR A 75 -7.40 21.53 -9.57
N PRO A 76 -8.20 21.67 -10.65
CA PRO A 76 -9.66 21.50 -10.57
C PRO A 76 -10.08 20.03 -10.51
N THR A 77 -9.19 19.11 -10.86
CA THR A 77 -9.44 17.66 -10.88
C THR A 77 -8.47 16.94 -9.93
N SER A 78 -8.76 15.69 -9.65
CA SER A 78 -7.96 14.85 -8.77
C SER A 78 -7.58 13.55 -9.47
N ARG A 79 -6.31 13.18 -9.39
CA ARG A 79 -5.74 12.01 -10.05
C ARG A 79 -5.38 10.93 -9.04
N TYR A 80 -5.70 9.70 -9.39
CA TYR A 80 -5.43 8.53 -8.57
C TYR A 80 -4.94 7.37 -9.41
N SER A 81 -4.20 6.46 -8.78
CA SER A 81 -3.78 5.20 -9.38
C SER A 81 -4.16 4.03 -8.48
N TRP A 82 -4.54 2.93 -9.08
CA TRP A 82 -4.64 1.64 -8.44
C TRP A 82 -3.32 0.92 -8.62
N ALA A 83 -2.64 0.66 -7.53
CA ALA A 83 -1.29 0.10 -7.51
C ALA A 83 -1.29 -1.31 -6.89
N GLU A 84 -0.47 -2.18 -7.45
CA GLU A 84 -0.05 -3.42 -6.82
C GLU A 84 1.32 -3.21 -6.19
N LEU A 85 1.46 -3.55 -4.92
CA LEU A 85 2.67 -3.37 -4.13
C LEU A 85 3.17 -4.71 -3.61
N THR A 86 4.46 -4.99 -3.84
CA THR A 86 5.12 -6.20 -3.35
C THR A 86 6.29 -5.79 -2.44
N PRO A 87 6.15 -5.89 -1.11
CA PRO A 87 7.24 -5.63 -0.19
C PRO A 87 8.22 -6.81 -0.19
N HIS A 88 9.51 -6.54 -0.39
CA HIS A 88 10.58 -7.52 -0.29
C HIS A 88 11.20 -7.59 1.12
N THR A 89 10.90 -6.61 1.93
CA THR A 89 11.24 -6.47 3.35
C THR A 89 9.97 -6.18 4.13
N GLY A 90 9.98 -6.25 5.46
CA GLY A 90 8.80 -6.08 6.30
C GLY A 90 8.93 -5.01 7.37
N ARG A 91 9.40 -3.80 7.02
CA ARG A 91 9.55 -2.73 8.00
C ARG A 91 8.21 -2.10 8.37
N LYS A 92 8.13 -1.58 9.59
CA LYS A 92 6.90 -0.96 10.09
C LYS A 92 6.41 0.16 9.16
N HIS A 93 5.16 0.09 8.75
CA HIS A 93 4.53 1.00 7.80
C HIS A 93 5.29 1.16 6.47
N GLN A 94 6.00 0.12 6.04
CA GLN A 94 6.90 0.20 4.89
C GLN A 94 6.21 0.71 3.64
N LEU A 95 5.09 0.11 3.23
CA LEU A 95 4.38 0.49 2.00
C LEU A 95 3.88 1.94 2.08
N ARG A 96 3.35 2.34 3.22
CA ARG A 96 2.86 3.71 3.46
C ARG A 96 3.98 4.73 3.36
N ARG A 97 5.13 4.46 3.99
CA ARG A 97 6.31 5.33 3.96
C ARG A 97 6.97 5.36 2.58
N HIS A 98 7.08 4.23 1.90
CA HIS A 98 7.63 4.15 0.55
C HIS A 98 6.78 4.90 -0.46
N MET A 99 5.45 4.75 -0.42
CA MET A 99 4.56 5.47 -1.34
C MET A 99 4.59 6.99 -1.11
N LYS A 100 4.69 7.43 0.15
CA LYS A 100 4.95 8.85 0.45
C LYS A 100 6.28 9.31 -0.12
N HIS A 101 7.33 8.51 0.01
CA HIS A 101 8.68 8.85 -0.46
C HIS A 101 8.72 9.14 -1.96
N ILE A 102 7.98 8.39 -2.76
CA ILE A 102 7.87 8.62 -4.21
C ILE A 102 6.76 9.62 -4.60
N PHE A 103 6.22 10.36 -3.66
CA PHE A 103 5.17 11.37 -3.84
C PHE A 103 3.81 10.85 -4.31
N HIS A 104 3.53 9.59 -4.05
CA HIS A 104 2.24 8.95 -4.30
C HIS A 104 1.66 8.35 -3.00
N PRO A 105 1.34 9.18 -1.99
CA PRO A 105 0.83 8.68 -0.71
C PRO A 105 -0.47 7.90 -0.90
N ILE A 106 -0.67 6.91 -0.04
CA ILE A 106 -1.88 6.08 -0.06
C ILE A 106 -3.06 6.92 0.41
N VAL A 107 -4.17 6.83 -0.30
CA VAL A 107 -5.43 7.51 0.05
C VAL A 107 -5.92 7.03 1.40
N GLY A 108 -6.37 7.97 2.23
CA GLY A 108 -6.85 7.69 3.59
C GLY A 108 -5.75 7.54 4.64
N ASP A 109 -4.49 7.72 4.25
CA ASP A 109 -3.37 7.68 5.20
C ASP A 109 -3.33 8.98 6.03
N THR A 110 -3.58 8.87 7.33
CA THR A 110 -3.60 10.01 8.25
C THR A 110 -2.23 10.39 8.79
N ASN A 111 -1.24 9.50 8.70
CA ASN A 111 0.12 9.74 9.21
C ASN A 111 1.09 10.19 8.10
N TYR A 112 0.96 9.63 6.92
CA TYR A 112 1.88 9.84 5.80
C TYR A 112 1.22 10.48 4.58
N GLY A 113 -0.09 10.66 4.60
CA GLY A 113 -0.87 11.28 3.54
C GLY A 113 -1.12 12.77 3.76
N ASP A 114 -2.00 13.31 2.94
CA ASP A 114 -2.46 14.69 2.98
C ASP A 114 -3.92 14.73 3.48
N LEU A 115 -4.16 15.38 4.61
CA LEU A 115 -5.49 15.44 5.23
C LEU A 115 -6.52 16.15 4.34
N ARG A 116 -6.13 17.17 3.58
CA ARG A 116 -7.03 17.87 2.65
C ARG A 116 -7.50 16.92 1.55
N GLN A 117 -6.58 16.14 0.99
CA GLN A 117 -6.89 15.10 0.02
C GLN A 117 -7.84 14.04 0.59
N ASN A 118 -7.55 13.59 1.81
CA ASN A 118 -8.38 12.58 2.49
C ASN A 118 -9.80 13.10 2.77
N HIS A 119 -9.95 14.38 3.13
CA HIS A 119 -11.27 15.01 3.30
C HIS A 119 -12.04 15.10 1.99
N ALA A 120 -11.38 15.50 0.90
CA ALA A 120 -12.02 15.56 -0.42
C ALA A 120 -12.47 14.16 -0.89
N VAL A 121 -11.69 13.13 -0.65
CA VAL A 121 -12.05 11.74 -0.94
C VAL A 121 -13.26 11.30 -0.11
N ALA A 122 -13.28 11.61 1.19
CA ALA A 122 -14.41 11.29 2.05
C ALA A 122 -15.70 11.96 1.56
N GLU A 123 -15.62 13.21 1.13
CA GLU A 123 -16.76 13.98 0.63
C GLU A 123 -17.27 13.48 -0.73
N HIS A 124 -16.38 13.20 -1.69
CA HIS A 124 -16.75 12.90 -3.08
C HIS A 124 -16.85 11.41 -3.40
N ILE A 125 -16.09 10.56 -2.71
CA ILE A 125 -16.07 9.09 -2.93
C ILE A 125 -16.83 8.37 -1.81
N GLY A 126 -16.75 8.87 -0.58
CA GLY A 126 -17.40 8.29 0.60
C GLY A 126 -16.52 7.32 1.38
N THR A 127 -15.19 7.27 1.13
CA THR A 127 -14.27 6.43 1.88
C THR A 127 -13.38 7.27 2.80
N GLN A 128 -13.19 6.82 4.05
CA GLN A 128 -12.38 7.51 5.05
C GLN A 128 -11.19 6.69 5.57
N ARG A 129 -11.15 5.42 5.23
CA ARG A 129 -10.12 4.49 5.69
C ARG A 129 -8.88 4.52 4.80
N LEU A 130 -7.79 4.00 5.32
CA LEU A 130 -6.57 3.71 4.56
C LEU A 130 -6.88 2.72 3.43
N MET A 131 -6.72 3.14 2.18
CA MET A 131 -6.97 2.30 1.01
C MET A 131 -5.76 1.43 0.69
N LEU A 132 -5.43 0.56 1.63
CA LEU A 132 -4.39 -0.47 1.53
C LEU A 132 -5.00 -1.82 1.90
N HIS A 133 -4.87 -2.79 1.00
CA HIS A 133 -5.49 -4.11 1.12
C HIS A 133 -4.45 -5.21 0.92
N ALA A 134 -4.31 -6.10 1.91
CA ALA A 134 -3.53 -7.31 1.77
C ALA A 134 -4.26 -8.28 0.84
N GLN A 135 -3.95 -8.24 -0.45
CA GLN A 135 -4.71 -8.91 -1.50
C GLN A 135 -4.41 -10.40 -1.56
N SER A 136 -3.14 -10.80 -1.49
CA SER A 136 -2.76 -12.20 -1.52
C SER A 136 -1.51 -12.52 -0.71
N LEU A 137 -1.43 -13.77 -0.30
CA LEU A 137 -0.30 -14.34 0.39
C LEU A 137 0.03 -15.69 -0.23
N SER A 138 1.27 -15.88 -0.70
CA SER A 138 1.77 -17.14 -1.19
C SER A 138 2.83 -17.72 -0.26
N PHE A 139 2.68 -18.98 0.12
CA PHE A 139 3.56 -19.68 1.05
C PHE A 139 3.60 -21.18 0.74
N GLN A 140 4.54 -21.90 1.34
CA GLN A 140 4.56 -23.35 1.26
C GLN A 140 3.66 -23.97 2.33
N SER A 141 2.81 -24.91 1.89
CA SER A 141 1.99 -25.72 2.80
C SER A 141 2.89 -26.48 3.77
N ILE A 142 2.53 -26.48 5.04
CA ILE A 142 3.22 -27.26 6.07
C ILE A 142 2.89 -28.75 6.04
N GLU A 143 1.86 -29.14 5.29
CA GLU A 143 1.40 -30.53 5.19
C GLU A 143 2.18 -31.30 4.12
N ASP A 144 2.31 -30.72 2.92
CA ASP A 144 2.88 -31.41 1.76
C ASP A 144 3.96 -30.59 1.03
N GLY A 145 4.28 -29.38 1.50
CA GLY A 145 5.27 -28.50 0.88
C GLY A 145 4.82 -27.86 -0.45
N SER A 146 3.57 -28.07 -0.87
CA SER A 146 3.03 -27.46 -2.09
C SER A 146 2.92 -25.93 -1.95
N ARG A 147 3.01 -25.23 -3.07
CA ARG A 147 2.79 -23.77 -3.08
C ARG A 147 1.31 -23.46 -2.95
N MET A 148 0.96 -22.72 -1.92
CA MET A 148 -0.39 -22.25 -1.67
C MET A 148 -0.48 -20.74 -1.83
N THR A 149 -1.57 -20.27 -2.43
CA THR A 149 -1.89 -18.83 -2.51
C THR A 149 -3.28 -18.61 -1.95
N VAL A 150 -3.36 -17.71 -0.97
CA VAL A 150 -4.62 -17.28 -0.37
C VAL A 150 -4.89 -15.84 -0.83
N GLN A 151 -6.13 -15.58 -1.26
CA GLN A 151 -6.59 -14.26 -1.67
C GLN A 151 -7.65 -13.75 -0.71
N ALA A 152 -7.58 -12.46 -0.37
CA ALA A 152 -8.59 -11.79 0.41
C ALA A 152 -9.59 -11.06 -0.51
N PRO A 153 -10.90 -11.24 -0.34
CA PRO A 153 -11.90 -10.50 -1.10
C PRO A 153 -11.85 -9.01 -0.77
N ILE A 154 -12.21 -8.17 -1.74
CA ILE A 154 -12.36 -6.73 -1.52
C ILE A 154 -13.69 -6.42 -0.85
N ASP A 155 -13.72 -5.33 -0.07
CA ASP A 155 -14.91 -4.82 0.59
C ASP A 155 -15.63 -3.75 -0.23
N ASN A 156 -16.69 -3.16 0.36
CA ASN A 156 -17.53 -2.15 -0.30
C ASN A 156 -16.73 -0.88 -0.65
N ASP A 157 -15.80 -0.44 0.19
CA ASP A 157 -14.98 0.74 -0.09
C ASP A 157 -14.09 0.51 -1.31
N TRP A 158 -13.51 -0.67 -1.44
CA TRP A 158 -12.75 -1.06 -2.62
C TRP A 158 -13.62 -1.14 -3.87
N GLN A 159 -14.86 -1.64 -3.76
CA GLN A 159 -15.80 -1.68 -4.89
C GLN A 159 -16.12 -0.27 -5.39
N LEU A 160 -16.34 0.70 -4.50
CA LEU A 160 -16.54 2.11 -4.87
C LEU A 160 -15.36 2.66 -5.68
N TRP A 161 -14.14 2.37 -5.26
CA TRP A 161 -12.95 2.77 -6.00
C TRP A 161 -12.80 2.04 -7.33
N MET A 162 -13.04 0.73 -7.38
CA MET A 162 -12.96 -0.04 -8.62
C MET A 162 -13.87 0.51 -9.71
N GLU A 163 -15.06 0.99 -9.36
CA GLU A 163 -15.98 1.63 -10.29
C GLU A 163 -15.39 2.92 -10.89
N LYS A 164 -14.62 3.69 -10.13
CA LYS A 164 -13.97 4.91 -10.62
C LYS A 164 -12.90 4.64 -11.68
N PHE A 165 -12.24 3.49 -11.59
CA PHE A 165 -11.24 3.07 -12.58
C PHE A 165 -11.85 2.44 -13.85
N LYS A 166 -13.08 1.95 -13.79
CA LYS A 166 -13.78 1.37 -14.96
C LYS A 166 -14.31 2.40 -15.94
N THR A 167 -14.53 3.63 -15.50
CA THR A 167 -15.17 4.67 -16.28
C THR A 167 -14.26 5.25 -17.37
N GLU A 168 -12.96 4.97 -17.36
CA GLU A 168 -11.98 5.45 -18.34
C GLU A 168 -11.57 4.42 -19.42
N ALA A 169 -12.11 3.22 -19.37
CA ALA A 169 -11.90 2.20 -20.40
C ALA A 169 -12.91 2.39 -21.55
N VAL A 170 -12.83 3.50 -22.23
CA VAL A 170 -13.52 3.74 -23.51
C VAL A 170 -12.50 4.02 -24.60
#